data_307b076c4089781a4130c85d74d3c3d9
#
_entry.id   307b076c4089781a4130c85d74d3c3d9
#
_cell.length_a   1.000
_cell.length_b   1.000
_cell.length_c   1.000
_cell.angle_alpha   90.00
_cell.angle_beta   90.00
_cell.angle_gamma   90.00
#
_symmetry.space_group_name_H-M   'P 1'
#
loop_
_entity.id
_entity.type
_entity.pdbx_description
1 polymer ?
#
loop_
_entity_poly.entity_id
_entity_poly.type
_entity_poly.pdbx_seq_one_letter_code
_entity_poly.pdbx_strand_id
1 'polypeptide(L)'
;MIRALRNRLFRRPTAPRVSLPSVRERWLLVYNCQVLGLANCLNLLSDEIEVEHHDPHSFRREAVDIGKRLSGFDRVLASPRLLEQSPIDLDRHGKAWAVPTISFNAYHPDLCYLQHRGNELKGPLGDYHSLIAFAAFRSGLDVDATLALYGPDTYASLGYFARWDPARNALLANFRKHGFDLDAPFLEWSRTGAFMYSINHPRIACVRDVARSVLARADIKAQYNDALPQDNLANGPIFPIYPEVANRLGVEGSRMFKMAGEYRFLHLRGFVEGSFKLYREHDGDNGGITIRSEQAGLLDAAMTLIGRRA
;
A
#
# COMPACT_ATOMS: atom_id res chain seq x y z
N MET A 1 -43.53 -5.16 56.90
CA MET A 1 -42.20 -4.58 56.63
C MET A 1 -41.47 -5.27 55.43
N ILE A 2 -42.21 -5.86 54.46
CA ILE A 2 -41.61 -6.67 53.34
C ILE A 2 -42.01 -6.09 51.94
N ARG A 3 -42.76 -4.96 51.88
CA ARG A 3 -43.21 -4.37 50.59
C ARG A 3 -42.37 -3.23 50.05
N ALA A 4 -41.38 -2.76 50.78
CA ALA A 4 -40.55 -1.59 50.42
C ALA A 4 -39.22 -1.94 49.74
N LEU A 5 -38.82 -3.22 49.70
CA LEU A 5 -37.51 -3.64 49.12
C LEU A 5 -37.57 -4.09 47.66
N ARG A 6 -38.79 -4.17 47.03
CA ARG A 6 -38.93 -4.71 45.68
C ARG A 6 -38.80 -3.66 44.54
N ASN A 7 -38.76 -2.35 44.85
CA ASN A 7 -38.76 -1.29 43.84
C ASN A 7 -37.37 -0.63 43.60
N ARG A 8 -36.28 -1.16 44.20
CA ARG A 8 -34.92 -0.63 43.98
C ARG A 8 -34.05 -1.44 43.02
N LEU A 9 -34.48 -2.63 42.60
CA LEU A 9 -33.63 -3.57 41.82
C LEU A 9 -33.84 -3.59 40.32
N PHE A 10 -34.74 -2.77 39.77
CA PHE A 10 -34.97 -2.70 38.30
C PHE A 10 -35.05 -1.26 37.76
N ARG A 11 -34.17 -0.37 38.21
CA ARG A 11 -33.88 0.77 37.36
C ARG A 11 -32.99 0.25 36.22
N ARG A 12 -33.62 0.00 35.03
CA ARG A 12 -32.88 -0.15 33.80
C ARG A 12 -31.96 1.08 33.67
N PRO A 13 -30.62 0.90 33.48
CA PRO A 13 -29.79 2.02 33.12
C PRO A 13 -30.38 2.63 31.87
N THR A 14 -30.77 3.89 31.93
CA THR A 14 -31.10 4.67 30.74
C THR A 14 -29.84 4.63 29.88
N ALA A 15 -29.92 3.98 28.71
CA ALA A 15 -28.86 4.01 27.73
C ALA A 15 -28.46 5.49 27.53
N PRO A 16 -27.14 5.81 27.52
CA PRO A 16 -26.71 7.15 27.26
C PRO A 16 -27.39 7.60 25.96
N ARG A 17 -28.08 8.73 25.97
CA ARG A 17 -28.56 9.37 24.75
C ARG A 17 -27.31 9.68 23.93
N VAL A 18 -27.10 8.92 22.86
CA VAL A 18 -26.13 9.27 21.82
C VAL A 18 -26.67 10.56 21.22
N SER A 19 -26.13 11.68 21.64
CA SER A 19 -26.35 12.96 20.94
C SER A 19 -25.63 12.81 19.61
N LEU A 20 -26.40 12.70 18.52
CA LEU A 20 -25.81 12.79 17.19
C LEU A 20 -25.14 14.16 17.08
N PRO A 21 -23.88 14.26 16.64
CA PRO A 21 -23.24 15.53 16.39
C PRO A 21 -24.06 16.33 15.38
N SER A 22 -24.25 17.59 15.63
CA SER A 22 -25.19 18.44 14.89
C SER A 22 -24.75 18.77 13.46
N VAL A 23 -23.48 18.65 13.14
CA VAL A 23 -22.91 18.85 11.78
C VAL A 23 -21.66 17.97 11.66
N ARG A 24 -21.62 17.11 10.64
CA ARG A 24 -20.41 16.37 10.26
C ARG A 24 -19.65 17.16 9.20
N GLU A 25 -18.35 17.30 9.36
CA GLU A 25 -17.50 17.77 8.26
C GLU A 25 -17.54 16.76 7.12
N ARG A 26 -17.67 17.24 5.90
CA ARG A 26 -17.62 16.42 4.69
C ARG A 26 -16.23 16.48 4.09
N TRP A 27 -15.57 15.35 4.04
CA TRP A 27 -14.23 15.23 3.50
C TRP A 27 -14.24 14.46 2.18
N LEU A 28 -13.48 14.95 1.21
CA LEU A 28 -13.20 14.23 -0.03
C LEU A 28 -11.82 13.59 0.09
N LEU A 29 -11.74 12.29 -0.17
CA LEU A 29 -10.48 11.54 -0.22
C LEU A 29 -10.24 11.00 -1.64
N VAL A 30 -9.18 11.49 -2.31
CA VAL A 30 -8.73 10.98 -3.62
C VAL A 30 -7.36 10.31 -3.42
N TYR A 31 -7.33 8.97 -3.49
CA TYR A 31 -6.15 8.25 -3.05
C TYR A 31 -5.93 6.99 -3.89
N ASN A 32 -4.77 6.33 -3.76
CA ASN A 32 -4.44 5.09 -4.48
C ASN A 32 -5.21 3.87 -3.94
N CYS A 33 -4.66 2.66 -4.13
CA CYS A 33 -5.24 1.40 -3.63
C CYS A 33 -5.52 1.37 -2.10
N GLN A 34 -4.91 2.27 -1.32
CA GLN A 34 -5.14 2.41 0.12
C GLN A 34 -6.40 3.24 0.45
N VAL A 35 -7.10 3.78 -0.54
CA VAL A 35 -8.23 4.72 -0.37
C VAL A 35 -9.32 4.18 0.53
N LEU A 36 -9.80 2.97 0.26
CA LEU A 36 -10.90 2.37 1.02
C LEU A 36 -10.51 2.11 2.48
N GLY A 37 -9.29 1.61 2.69
CA GLY A 37 -8.74 1.41 4.03
C GLY A 37 -8.66 2.72 4.82
N LEU A 38 -8.13 3.79 4.20
CA LEU A 38 -7.99 5.09 4.85
C LEU A 38 -9.35 5.73 5.15
N ALA A 39 -10.30 5.70 4.20
CA ALA A 39 -11.66 6.21 4.41
C ALA A 39 -12.36 5.49 5.56
N ASN A 40 -12.29 4.15 5.56
CA ASN A 40 -12.91 3.34 6.61
C ASN A 40 -12.26 3.58 7.99
N CYS A 41 -10.93 3.75 8.04
CA CYS A 41 -10.24 4.09 9.28
C CYS A 41 -10.64 5.47 9.79
N LEU A 42 -10.74 6.48 8.93
CA LEU A 42 -11.17 7.83 9.30
C LEU A 42 -12.61 7.82 9.86
N ASN A 43 -13.55 7.19 9.16
CA ASN A 43 -14.94 7.08 9.62
C ASN A 43 -15.09 6.24 10.92
N LEU A 44 -14.23 5.23 11.12
CA LEU A 44 -14.25 4.41 12.35
C LEU A 44 -13.70 5.18 13.56
N LEU A 45 -12.74 6.06 13.33
CA LEU A 45 -12.03 6.81 14.38
C LEU A 45 -12.75 8.10 14.78
N SER A 46 -13.69 8.60 14.00
CA SER A 46 -14.44 9.82 14.32
C SER A 46 -15.84 9.81 13.70
N ASP A 47 -16.82 10.21 14.50
CA ASP A 47 -18.20 10.46 14.06
C ASP A 47 -18.45 11.95 13.72
N GLU A 48 -17.43 12.81 13.84
CA GLU A 48 -17.46 14.21 13.47
C GLU A 48 -17.29 14.45 11.96
N ILE A 49 -16.85 13.43 11.20
CA ILE A 49 -16.57 13.51 9.77
C ILE A 49 -17.35 12.48 8.97
N GLU A 50 -17.56 12.78 7.70
CA GLU A 50 -18.05 11.86 6.68
C GLU A 50 -17.12 11.92 5.47
N VAL A 51 -16.54 10.76 5.10
CA VAL A 51 -15.52 10.68 4.04
C VAL A 51 -16.11 10.10 2.78
N GLU A 52 -16.23 10.93 1.74
CA GLU A 52 -16.42 10.48 0.36
C GLU A 52 -15.07 10.13 -0.25
N HIS A 53 -14.94 8.97 -0.90
CA HIS A 53 -13.65 8.51 -1.37
C HIS A 53 -13.66 8.02 -2.81
N HIS A 54 -12.58 8.27 -3.53
CA HIS A 54 -12.36 7.87 -4.91
C HIS A 54 -10.94 7.34 -5.11
N ASP A 55 -10.82 6.18 -5.77
CA ASP A 55 -9.56 5.76 -6.36
C ASP A 55 -9.25 6.58 -7.64
N PRO A 56 -8.03 6.51 -8.21
CA PRO A 56 -7.66 7.34 -9.36
C PRO A 56 -8.53 7.08 -10.60
N HIS A 57 -9.10 5.88 -10.75
CA HIS A 57 -9.93 5.55 -11.91
C HIS A 57 -11.34 6.13 -11.75
N SER A 58 -12.00 5.88 -10.63
CA SER A 58 -13.32 6.46 -10.31
C SER A 58 -13.25 7.99 -10.28
N PHE A 59 -12.19 8.55 -9.71
CA PHE A 59 -11.98 9.99 -9.68
C PHE A 59 -11.90 10.60 -11.08
N ARG A 60 -11.09 10.05 -11.98
CA ARG A 60 -10.99 10.56 -13.37
C ARG A 60 -12.32 10.54 -14.10
N ARG A 61 -13.11 9.49 -13.90
CA ARG A 61 -14.44 9.34 -14.51
C ARG A 61 -15.42 10.39 -14.00
N GLU A 62 -15.34 10.75 -12.72
CA GLU A 62 -16.27 11.62 -12.02
C GLU A 62 -15.73 13.03 -11.77
N ALA A 63 -14.53 13.35 -12.25
CA ALA A 63 -13.79 14.59 -11.93
C ALA A 63 -14.60 15.87 -12.19
N VAL A 64 -15.35 15.94 -13.29
CA VAL A 64 -16.17 17.12 -13.64
C VAL A 64 -17.26 17.35 -12.61
N ASP A 65 -17.95 16.29 -12.19
CA ASP A 65 -19.05 16.42 -11.21
C ASP A 65 -18.53 16.64 -9.79
N ILE A 66 -17.40 16.04 -9.43
CA ILE A 66 -16.67 16.35 -8.18
C ILE A 66 -16.28 17.82 -8.18
N GLY A 67 -15.73 18.34 -9.28
CA GLY A 67 -15.32 19.74 -9.42
C GLY A 67 -16.48 20.74 -9.19
N LYS A 68 -17.70 20.43 -9.66
CA LYS A 68 -18.87 21.27 -9.46
C LYS A 68 -19.28 21.40 -7.97
N ARG A 69 -19.06 20.36 -7.19
CA ARG A 69 -19.46 20.29 -5.77
C ARG A 69 -18.29 20.37 -4.79
N LEU A 70 -17.07 20.69 -5.29
CA LEU A 70 -15.87 20.76 -4.48
C LEU A 70 -15.98 21.74 -3.30
N SER A 71 -16.70 22.87 -3.48
CA SER A 71 -16.96 23.83 -2.41
C SER A 71 -17.76 23.28 -1.23
N GLY A 72 -18.54 22.22 -1.45
CA GLY A 72 -19.34 21.54 -0.43
C GLY A 72 -18.55 20.58 0.47
N PHE A 73 -17.26 20.40 0.24
CA PHE A 73 -16.37 19.69 1.14
C PHE A 73 -15.65 20.66 2.06
N ASP A 74 -15.53 20.28 3.33
CA ASP A 74 -14.78 21.05 4.32
C ASP A 74 -13.28 20.82 4.19
N ARG A 75 -12.90 19.62 3.68
CA ARG A 75 -11.50 19.23 3.47
C ARG A 75 -11.35 18.30 2.28
N VAL A 76 -10.23 18.42 1.59
CA VAL A 76 -9.83 17.52 0.49
C VAL A 76 -8.52 16.85 0.85
N LEU A 77 -8.51 15.53 0.89
CA LEU A 77 -7.31 14.72 1.13
C LEU A 77 -6.92 14.02 -0.17
N ALA A 78 -5.70 14.19 -0.60
CA ALA A 78 -5.22 13.46 -1.77
C ALA A 78 -3.74 13.11 -1.65
N SER A 79 -3.28 12.05 -2.36
CA SER A 79 -1.84 11.82 -2.43
C SER A 79 -1.14 12.97 -3.16
N PRO A 80 0.13 13.29 -2.82
CA PRO A 80 0.86 14.39 -3.47
C PRO A 80 0.81 14.31 -4.99
N ARG A 81 1.05 13.13 -5.54
CA ARG A 81 1.00 12.90 -7.00
C ARG A 81 -0.39 13.19 -7.60
N LEU A 82 -1.46 12.83 -6.90
CA LEU A 82 -2.82 13.07 -7.39
C LEU A 82 -3.20 14.55 -7.32
N LEU A 83 -2.68 15.31 -6.35
CA LEU A 83 -2.83 16.77 -6.35
C LEU A 83 -2.14 17.41 -7.56
N GLU A 84 -0.92 16.99 -7.88
CA GLU A 84 -0.15 17.53 -8.99
C GLU A 84 -0.71 17.14 -10.36
N GLN A 85 -1.25 15.92 -10.50
CA GLN A 85 -1.70 15.35 -11.79
C GLN A 85 -3.22 15.29 -11.93
N SER A 86 -3.95 15.97 -11.07
CA SER A 86 -5.41 15.99 -11.07
C SER A 86 -5.95 16.68 -12.35
N PRO A 87 -7.01 16.13 -12.96
CA PRO A 87 -7.67 16.81 -14.10
C PRO A 87 -8.49 18.06 -13.68
N ILE A 88 -8.67 18.25 -12.38
CA ILE A 88 -9.31 19.44 -11.80
C ILE A 88 -8.43 19.99 -10.67
N ASP A 89 -8.55 21.27 -10.40
CA ASP A 89 -7.86 21.90 -9.26
C ASP A 89 -8.53 21.49 -7.95
N LEU A 90 -7.96 20.49 -7.28
CA LEU A 90 -8.42 19.97 -6.00
C LEU A 90 -8.21 20.95 -4.85
N ASP A 91 -7.27 21.89 -4.97
CA ASP A 91 -6.99 22.91 -3.95
C ASP A 91 -7.62 24.27 -4.26
N ARG A 92 -8.52 24.35 -5.22
CA ARG A 92 -9.21 25.57 -5.65
C ARG A 92 -9.75 26.44 -4.50
N HIS A 93 -10.06 25.83 -3.35
CA HIS A 93 -10.61 26.52 -2.19
C HIS A 93 -9.63 26.56 -1.00
N GLY A 94 -8.36 26.20 -1.18
CA GLY A 94 -7.35 26.21 -0.11
C GLY A 94 -7.62 25.16 0.99
N LYS A 95 -8.32 24.07 0.66
CA LYS A 95 -8.76 23.04 1.62
C LYS A 95 -8.03 21.71 1.42
N ALA A 96 -7.11 21.62 0.45
CA ALA A 96 -6.46 20.38 0.12
C ALA A 96 -5.24 20.09 1.00
N TRP A 97 -5.13 18.85 1.44
CA TRP A 97 -3.96 18.34 2.12
C TRP A 97 -3.33 17.20 1.34
N ALA A 98 -2.04 17.31 1.11
CA ALA A 98 -1.24 16.22 0.58
C ALA A 98 -1.00 15.18 1.67
N VAL A 99 -1.61 14.01 1.55
CA VAL A 99 -1.40 12.87 2.45
C VAL A 99 -0.57 11.83 1.69
N PRO A 100 0.69 11.56 2.07
CA PRO A 100 1.51 10.55 1.40
C PRO A 100 0.93 9.14 1.56
N THR A 101 1.19 8.29 0.57
CA THR A 101 0.86 6.87 0.64
C THR A 101 1.99 6.10 1.32
N ILE A 102 1.65 5.03 2.04
CA ILE A 102 2.66 4.12 2.59
C ILE A 102 3.27 3.34 1.43
N SER A 103 4.58 3.49 1.25
CA SER A 103 5.41 2.71 0.33
C SER A 103 6.67 2.26 1.05
N PHE A 104 6.94 0.95 1.05
CA PHE A 104 8.06 0.37 1.77
C PHE A 104 8.55 -0.90 1.08
N ASN A 105 9.71 -0.84 0.47
CA ASN A 105 10.23 -1.93 -0.38
C ASN A 105 11.25 -2.85 0.30
N ALA A 106 11.58 -2.63 1.58
CA ALA A 106 12.60 -3.43 2.25
C ALA A 106 12.23 -4.91 2.41
N TYR A 107 10.92 -5.20 2.56
CA TYR A 107 10.45 -6.59 2.60
C TYR A 107 10.42 -7.26 1.23
N HIS A 108 10.23 -6.47 0.18
CA HIS A 108 10.03 -6.96 -1.20
C HIS A 108 10.97 -6.22 -2.18
N PRO A 109 12.30 -6.28 -1.97
CA PRO A 109 13.26 -5.49 -2.75
C PRO A 109 13.35 -5.91 -4.22
N ASP A 110 12.88 -7.12 -4.54
CA ASP A 110 12.83 -7.70 -5.89
C ASP A 110 11.65 -7.19 -6.73
N LEU A 111 10.63 -6.58 -6.10
CA LEU A 111 9.45 -6.14 -6.83
C LEU A 111 9.72 -4.90 -7.66
N CYS A 112 9.30 -4.97 -8.92
CA CYS A 112 9.40 -3.87 -9.87
C CYS A 112 8.11 -3.71 -10.69
N TYR A 113 8.02 -2.59 -11.39
CA TYR A 113 6.95 -2.33 -12.35
C TYR A 113 7.51 -2.36 -13.75
N LEU A 114 6.84 -3.09 -14.62
CA LEU A 114 7.15 -3.14 -16.04
C LEU A 114 6.09 -2.42 -16.85
N GLN A 115 6.49 -1.94 -18.02
CA GLN A 115 5.65 -1.26 -18.98
C GLN A 115 5.85 -1.87 -20.36
N HIS A 116 4.77 -1.89 -21.13
CA HIS A 116 4.80 -2.22 -22.55
C HIS A 116 4.09 -1.11 -23.32
N ARG A 117 4.78 -0.48 -24.27
CA ARG A 117 4.26 0.67 -25.06
C ARG A 117 3.69 1.80 -24.18
N GLY A 118 4.37 2.10 -23.06
CA GLY A 118 3.97 3.17 -22.15
C GLY A 118 2.82 2.83 -21.20
N ASN A 119 2.22 1.64 -21.29
CA ASN A 119 1.19 1.16 -20.38
C ASN A 119 1.78 0.17 -19.37
N GLU A 120 1.20 0.11 -18.17
CA GLU A 120 1.60 -0.87 -17.18
C GLU A 120 1.34 -2.29 -17.67
N LEU A 121 2.36 -3.14 -17.64
CA LEU A 121 2.27 -4.55 -17.95
C LEU A 121 1.81 -5.31 -16.70
N LYS A 122 0.73 -6.08 -16.83
CA LYS A 122 0.22 -6.91 -15.73
C LYS A 122 0.96 -8.25 -15.71
N GLY A 123 1.57 -8.57 -14.57
CA GLY A 123 2.20 -9.86 -14.31
C GLY A 123 1.21 -10.96 -13.88
N PRO A 124 1.70 -12.14 -13.52
CA PRO A 124 0.86 -13.23 -13.02
C PRO A 124 0.04 -12.88 -11.78
N LEU A 125 0.48 -11.90 -11.01
CA LEU A 125 -0.14 -11.44 -9.76
C LEU A 125 -0.41 -9.92 -9.77
N GLY A 126 -0.83 -9.37 -10.90
CA GLY A 126 -1.16 -7.95 -11.03
C GLY A 126 0.03 -7.10 -11.46
N ASP A 127 0.18 -5.93 -10.85
CA ASP A 127 1.12 -4.88 -11.35
C ASP A 127 2.59 -5.16 -11.07
N TYR A 128 2.89 -6.17 -10.25
CA TYR A 128 4.25 -6.41 -9.76
C TYR A 128 4.93 -7.55 -10.50
N HIS A 129 6.19 -7.31 -10.81
CA HIS A 129 7.10 -8.27 -11.42
C HIS A 129 8.32 -8.48 -10.52
N SER A 130 9.06 -9.57 -10.74
CA SER A 130 10.36 -9.78 -10.14
C SER A 130 11.44 -9.20 -11.03
N LEU A 131 12.30 -8.36 -10.46
CA LEU A 131 13.49 -7.82 -11.14
C LEU A 131 14.43 -8.93 -11.59
N ILE A 132 14.66 -9.93 -10.72
CA ILE A 132 15.49 -11.10 -11.04
C ILE A 132 14.93 -11.87 -12.21
N ALA A 133 13.61 -12.18 -12.21
CA ALA A 133 12.99 -12.91 -13.30
C ALA A 133 13.06 -12.12 -14.61
N PHE A 134 12.84 -10.80 -14.58
CA PHE A 134 12.91 -9.97 -15.79
C PHE A 134 14.34 -9.86 -16.32
N ALA A 135 15.33 -9.64 -15.44
CA ALA A 135 16.74 -9.60 -15.83
C ALA A 135 17.19 -10.96 -16.44
N ALA A 136 16.81 -12.08 -15.83
CA ALA A 136 17.11 -13.42 -16.32
C ALA A 136 16.50 -13.69 -17.70
N PHE A 137 15.23 -13.32 -17.90
CA PHE A 137 14.56 -13.40 -19.19
C PHE A 137 15.31 -12.61 -20.27
N ARG A 138 15.66 -11.34 -19.97
CA ARG A 138 16.41 -10.45 -20.86
C ARG A 138 17.83 -10.99 -21.17
N SER A 139 18.39 -11.77 -20.28
CA SER A 139 19.69 -12.43 -20.44
C SER A 139 19.61 -13.80 -21.11
N GLY A 140 18.41 -14.24 -21.54
CA GLY A 140 18.20 -15.50 -22.24
C GLY A 140 18.26 -16.76 -21.36
N LEU A 141 18.18 -16.61 -20.04
CA LEU A 141 18.16 -17.77 -19.14
C LEU A 141 16.80 -18.51 -19.20
N ASP A 142 16.85 -19.81 -18.98
CA ASP A 142 15.64 -20.60 -18.76
C ASP A 142 15.11 -20.46 -17.33
N VAL A 143 13.99 -21.14 -17.04
CA VAL A 143 13.34 -21.09 -15.73
C VAL A 143 14.23 -21.68 -14.63
N ASP A 144 14.90 -22.81 -14.89
CA ASP A 144 15.71 -23.49 -13.88
C ASP A 144 16.96 -22.66 -13.51
N ALA A 145 17.66 -22.13 -14.49
CA ALA A 145 18.77 -21.21 -14.29
C ALA A 145 18.30 -19.93 -13.56
N THR A 146 17.10 -19.42 -13.87
CA THR A 146 16.51 -18.26 -13.18
C THR A 146 16.23 -18.56 -11.71
N LEU A 147 15.66 -19.73 -11.41
CA LEU A 147 15.37 -20.11 -10.03
C LEU A 147 16.64 -20.24 -9.17
N ALA A 148 17.77 -20.62 -9.76
CA ALA A 148 19.05 -20.67 -9.08
C ALA A 148 19.60 -19.27 -8.66
N LEU A 149 19.07 -18.20 -9.24
CA LEU A 149 19.40 -16.83 -8.86
C LEU A 149 18.71 -16.36 -7.57
N TYR A 150 17.62 -16.99 -7.13
CA TYR A 150 16.91 -16.62 -5.92
C TYR A 150 17.61 -17.14 -4.66
N GLY A 151 18.68 -16.47 -4.28
CA GLY A 151 19.51 -16.87 -3.16
C GLY A 151 20.38 -15.72 -2.62
N PRO A 152 21.08 -15.99 -1.49
CA PRO A 152 21.76 -14.97 -0.70
C PRO A 152 22.82 -14.19 -1.48
N ASP A 153 23.57 -14.83 -2.37
CA ASP A 153 24.63 -14.19 -3.15
C ASP A 153 24.07 -13.15 -4.13
N THR A 154 22.95 -13.48 -4.80
CA THR A 154 22.27 -12.55 -5.69
C THR A 154 21.68 -11.40 -4.89
N TYR A 155 21.02 -11.68 -3.77
CA TYR A 155 20.39 -10.66 -2.93
C TYR A 155 21.43 -9.70 -2.32
N ALA A 156 22.59 -10.22 -1.89
CA ALA A 156 23.69 -9.40 -1.42
C ALA A 156 24.25 -8.51 -2.54
N SER A 157 24.48 -9.07 -3.73
CA SER A 157 25.00 -8.34 -4.89
C SER A 157 24.04 -7.25 -5.37
N LEU A 158 22.72 -7.44 -5.27
CA LEU A 158 21.69 -6.46 -5.61
C LEU A 158 21.35 -5.50 -4.46
N GLY A 159 22.03 -5.64 -3.31
CA GLY A 159 21.84 -4.77 -2.16
C GLY A 159 20.52 -4.95 -1.45
N TYR A 160 19.83 -6.10 -1.60
CA TYR A 160 18.52 -6.35 -0.99
C TYR A 160 18.58 -6.34 0.54
N PHE A 161 19.68 -6.81 1.12
CA PHE A 161 19.88 -6.84 2.57
C PHE A 161 20.11 -5.47 3.22
N ALA A 162 20.39 -4.45 2.42
CA ALA A 162 20.63 -3.08 2.89
C ALA A 162 19.45 -2.13 2.66
N ARG A 163 18.27 -2.66 2.30
CA ARG A 163 17.09 -1.84 1.92
C ARG A 163 16.33 -1.23 3.08
N TRP A 164 16.50 -1.76 4.31
CA TRP A 164 15.70 -1.34 5.45
C TRP A 164 15.82 0.15 5.77
N ASP A 165 17.02 0.62 6.03
CA ASP A 165 17.25 2.01 6.43
C ASP A 165 16.88 3.02 5.34
N PRO A 166 17.29 2.83 4.07
CA PRO A 166 16.81 3.69 2.98
C PRO A 166 15.29 3.74 2.85
N ALA A 167 14.60 2.59 2.93
CA ALA A 167 13.15 2.53 2.82
C ALA A 167 12.45 3.24 3.99
N ARG A 168 12.92 2.99 5.23
CA ARG A 168 12.43 3.68 6.43
C ARG A 168 12.61 5.19 6.31
N ASN A 169 13.81 5.64 5.99
CA ASN A 169 14.13 7.05 5.91
C ASN A 169 13.30 7.75 4.82
N ALA A 170 13.15 7.12 3.66
CA ALA A 170 12.32 7.66 2.58
C ALA A 170 10.85 7.77 2.98
N LEU A 171 10.28 6.73 3.62
CA LEU A 171 8.90 6.74 4.09
C LEU A 171 8.67 7.86 5.10
N LEU A 172 9.47 7.89 6.18
CA LEU A 172 9.31 8.87 7.26
C LEU A 172 9.56 10.31 6.78
N ALA A 173 10.59 10.53 5.95
CA ALA A 173 10.87 11.84 5.38
C ALA A 173 9.73 12.33 4.48
N ASN A 174 9.11 11.43 3.67
CA ASN A 174 7.98 11.79 2.83
C ASN A 174 6.77 12.23 3.67
N PHE A 175 6.43 11.53 4.74
CA PHE A 175 5.34 11.92 5.63
C PHE A 175 5.63 13.23 6.37
N ARG A 176 6.86 13.41 6.92
CA ARG A 176 7.25 14.67 7.59
C ARG A 176 7.21 15.87 6.65
N LYS A 177 7.64 15.72 5.40
CA LYS A 177 7.55 16.77 4.38
C LYS A 177 6.14 17.32 4.22
N HIS A 178 5.12 16.50 4.45
CA HIS A 178 3.72 16.87 4.34
C HIS A 178 3.04 17.12 5.70
N GLY A 179 3.82 17.23 6.77
CA GLY A 179 3.33 17.61 8.11
C GLY A 179 2.73 16.46 8.92
N PHE A 180 3.14 15.20 8.64
CA PHE A 180 2.74 14.02 9.40
C PHE A 180 3.95 13.37 10.06
N ASP A 181 3.84 13.05 11.33
CA ASP A 181 4.85 12.29 12.07
C ASP A 181 4.39 10.85 12.26
N LEU A 182 5.17 9.92 11.72
CA LEU A 182 4.94 8.49 11.84
C LEU A 182 6.11 7.74 12.51
N ASP A 183 7.00 8.42 13.23
CA ASP A 183 8.18 7.78 13.84
C ASP A 183 7.76 6.73 14.89
N ALA A 184 6.88 7.09 15.81
CA ALA A 184 6.39 6.15 16.82
C ALA A 184 5.53 5.03 16.20
N PRO A 185 4.54 5.31 15.31
CA PRO A 185 3.83 4.26 14.58
C PRO A 185 4.75 3.30 13.82
N PHE A 186 5.75 3.81 13.10
CA PHE A 186 6.68 2.96 12.36
C PHE A 186 7.46 2.00 13.27
N LEU A 187 7.86 2.46 14.45
CA LEU A 187 8.53 1.60 15.42
C LEU A 187 7.63 0.45 15.86
N GLU A 188 6.34 0.71 16.10
CA GLU A 188 5.37 -0.33 16.46
C GLU A 188 5.12 -1.30 15.28
N TRP A 189 4.97 -0.80 14.05
CA TRP A 189 4.81 -1.66 12.87
C TRP A 189 5.99 -2.63 12.73
N SER A 190 7.22 -2.13 12.93
CA SER A 190 8.43 -2.93 12.78
C SER A 190 8.59 -4.02 13.84
N ARG A 191 7.93 -3.87 15.00
CA ARG A 191 7.97 -4.85 16.11
C ARG A 191 6.93 -5.95 15.98
N THR A 192 5.83 -5.69 15.28
CA THR A 192 4.71 -6.64 15.14
C THR A 192 4.87 -7.62 13.99
N GLY A 193 6.01 -7.58 13.29
CA GLY A 193 6.32 -8.43 12.14
C GLY A 193 6.19 -7.68 10.81
N ALA A 194 6.02 -8.42 9.71
CA ALA A 194 5.88 -7.81 8.39
C ALA A 194 4.58 -7.00 8.29
N PHE A 195 4.71 -5.71 8.02
CA PHE A 195 3.56 -4.80 7.94
C PHE A 195 3.13 -4.46 6.50
N MET A 196 3.76 -5.09 5.49
CA MET A 196 3.43 -4.90 4.07
C MET A 196 3.07 -6.22 3.41
N TYR A 197 2.10 -6.21 2.50
CA TYR A 197 1.76 -7.33 1.60
C TYR A 197 2.51 -7.27 0.27
N SER A 198 2.93 -6.08 -0.13
CA SER A 198 3.81 -5.76 -1.26
C SER A 198 4.50 -4.44 -0.98
N ILE A 199 5.12 -3.81 -1.98
CA ILE A 199 5.87 -2.55 -1.77
C ILE A 199 4.98 -1.34 -1.43
N ASN A 200 3.68 -1.38 -1.70
CA ASN A 200 2.74 -0.28 -1.42
C ASN A 200 1.36 -0.77 -0.90
N HIS A 201 1.28 -2.02 -0.46
CA HIS A 201 0.10 -2.58 0.19
C HIS A 201 0.40 -2.80 1.68
N PRO A 202 0.22 -1.79 2.55
CA PRO A 202 0.38 -1.94 3.99
C PRO A 202 -0.78 -2.72 4.60
N ARG A 203 -0.55 -3.31 5.76
CA ARG A 203 -1.64 -3.83 6.61
C ARG A 203 -2.51 -2.68 7.11
N ILE A 204 -3.80 -2.96 7.33
CA ILE A 204 -4.79 -1.95 7.73
C ILE A 204 -4.42 -1.22 9.03
N ALA A 205 -3.70 -1.86 9.95
CA ALA A 205 -3.22 -1.21 11.16
C ALA A 205 -2.31 0.00 10.87
N CYS A 206 -1.45 -0.10 9.85
CA CYS A 206 -0.61 1.01 9.42
C CYS A 206 -1.45 2.16 8.82
N VAL A 207 -2.46 1.82 8.04
CA VAL A 207 -3.39 2.80 7.45
C VAL A 207 -4.20 3.51 8.54
N ARG A 208 -4.60 2.79 9.61
CA ARG A 208 -5.26 3.39 10.78
C ARG A 208 -4.37 4.44 11.46
N ASP A 209 -3.08 4.20 11.57
CA ASP A 209 -2.18 5.16 12.21
C ASP A 209 -1.97 6.40 11.33
N VAL A 210 -1.98 6.25 10.00
CA VAL A 210 -2.07 7.42 9.09
C VAL A 210 -3.38 8.18 9.31
N ALA A 211 -4.52 7.48 9.44
CA ALA A 211 -5.80 8.12 9.72
C ALA A 211 -5.78 8.90 11.05
N ARG A 212 -5.19 8.33 12.10
CA ARG A 212 -4.99 9.03 13.39
C ARG A 212 -4.16 10.30 13.23
N SER A 213 -3.08 10.24 12.46
CA SER A 213 -2.22 11.40 12.19
C SER A 213 -2.96 12.49 11.39
N VAL A 214 -3.83 12.10 10.45
CA VAL A 214 -4.69 13.03 9.69
C VAL A 214 -5.72 13.69 10.61
N LEU A 215 -6.41 12.94 11.48
CA LEU A 215 -7.35 13.50 12.45
C LEU A 215 -6.65 14.45 13.45
N ALA A 216 -5.49 14.05 13.95
CA ALA A 216 -4.70 14.90 14.85
C ALA A 216 -4.32 16.25 14.21
N ARG A 217 -3.94 16.24 12.92
CA ARG A 217 -3.67 17.46 12.17
C ARG A 217 -4.94 18.32 11.98
N ALA A 218 -6.12 17.72 11.95
CA ALA A 218 -7.39 18.42 11.86
C ALA A 218 -7.90 18.94 13.22
N ASP A 219 -7.17 18.70 14.30
CA ASP A 219 -7.60 18.96 15.68
C ASP A 219 -8.86 18.15 16.08
N ILE A 220 -9.06 17.00 15.45
CA ILE A 220 -10.14 16.06 15.74
C ILE A 220 -9.58 14.95 16.62
N LYS A 221 -10.19 14.76 17.79
CA LYS A 221 -9.80 13.70 18.71
C LYS A 221 -10.28 12.36 18.19
N ALA A 222 -9.34 11.51 17.79
CA ALA A 222 -9.67 10.13 17.42
C ALA A 222 -10.30 9.38 18.61
N GLN A 223 -11.38 8.66 18.35
CA GLN A 223 -11.99 7.77 19.34
C GLN A 223 -11.02 6.65 19.68
N TYR A 224 -10.88 6.35 20.98
CA TYR A 224 -10.10 5.21 21.41
C TYR A 224 -10.90 3.93 21.14
N ASN A 225 -10.39 3.16 20.19
CA ASN A 225 -11.00 1.88 19.87
C ASN A 225 -9.93 0.98 19.21
N ASP A 226 -9.91 -0.30 19.58
CA ASP A 226 -8.98 -1.29 19.03
C ASP A 226 -9.53 -1.95 17.75
N ALA A 227 -10.76 -1.62 17.35
CA ALA A 227 -11.34 -2.16 16.15
C ALA A 227 -10.57 -1.69 14.91
N LEU A 228 -10.45 -2.60 13.97
CA LEU A 228 -9.91 -2.33 12.64
C LEU A 228 -11.01 -2.58 11.61
N PRO A 229 -11.13 -1.75 10.58
CA PRO A 229 -11.98 -2.08 9.46
C PRO A 229 -11.40 -3.28 8.70
N GLN A 230 -12.17 -3.83 7.78
CA GLN A 230 -11.70 -4.91 6.93
C GLN A 230 -10.42 -4.50 6.21
N ASP A 231 -9.41 -5.38 6.23
CA ASP A 231 -8.16 -5.21 5.48
C ASP A 231 -8.37 -5.59 4.01
N ASN A 232 -8.82 -4.63 3.23
CA ASN A 232 -9.14 -4.85 1.82
C ASN A 232 -7.92 -5.19 0.97
N LEU A 233 -6.73 -4.72 1.36
CA LEU A 233 -5.49 -5.01 0.64
C LEU A 233 -5.05 -6.46 0.82
N ALA A 234 -5.46 -7.11 1.91
CA ALA A 234 -5.25 -8.54 2.13
C ALA A 234 -6.02 -9.43 1.14
N ASN A 235 -7.09 -8.91 0.51
CA ASN A 235 -7.83 -9.64 -0.53
C ASN A 235 -7.06 -9.72 -1.86
N GLY A 236 -6.13 -8.78 -2.08
CA GLY A 236 -5.24 -8.78 -3.22
C GLY A 236 -4.15 -9.85 -3.16
N PRO A 237 -3.19 -9.82 -4.09
CA PRO A 237 -2.03 -10.69 -4.03
C PRO A 237 -1.15 -10.31 -2.83
N ILE A 238 -0.59 -11.34 -2.15
CA ILE A 238 0.41 -11.15 -1.11
C ILE A 238 1.71 -11.74 -1.62
N PHE A 239 2.72 -10.89 -1.67
CA PHE A 239 4.06 -11.28 -2.09
C PHE A 239 4.85 -11.82 -0.90
N PRO A 240 5.60 -12.91 -1.07
CA PRO A 240 6.42 -13.43 0.01
C PRO A 240 7.62 -12.52 0.27
N ILE A 241 8.03 -12.47 1.52
CA ILE A 241 9.37 -12.02 1.87
C ILE A 241 10.29 -13.23 1.69
N TYR A 242 11.27 -13.14 0.81
CA TYR A 242 12.16 -14.28 0.59
C TYR A 242 12.90 -14.66 1.87
N PRO A 243 13.10 -15.97 2.17
CA PRO A 243 13.61 -16.43 3.45
C PRO A 243 14.91 -15.76 3.89
N GLU A 244 15.81 -15.50 2.98
CA GLU A 244 17.11 -14.88 3.25
C GLU A 244 16.98 -13.40 3.63
N VAL A 245 16.03 -12.68 3.02
CA VAL A 245 15.67 -11.30 3.39
C VAL A 245 14.94 -11.28 4.74
N ALA A 246 13.99 -12.20 4.91
CA ALA A 246 13.21 -12.34 6.14
C ALA A 246 14.10 -12.60 7.36
N ASN A 247 15.07 -13.50 7.24
CA ASN A 247 16.04 -13.78 8.30
C ASN A 247 16.81 -12.54 8.74
N ARG A 248 17.20 -11.66 7.80
CA ARG A 248 17.89 -10.39 8.13
C ARG A 248 17.00 -9.41 8.85
N LEU A 249 15.69 -9.47 8.58
CA LEU A 249 14.71 -8.52 9.12
C LEU A 249 13.97 -9.08 10.35
N GLY A 250 14.24 -10.31 10.77
CA GLY A 250 13.59 -10.93 11.93
C GLY A 250 12.09 -11.20 11.73
N VAL A 251 11.67 -11.51 10.49
CA VAL A 251 10.28 -11.81 10.14
C VAL A 251 10.16 -13.18 9.47
N GLU A 252 8.93 -13.68 9.32
CA GLU A 252 8.69 -14.93 8.61
C GLU A 252 8.92 -14.79 7.11
N GLY A 253 9.63 -15.75 6.53
CA GLY A 253 9.96 -15.82 5.11
C GLY A 253 9.23 -16.93 4.37
N SER A 254 9.00 -16.74 3.08
CA SER A 254 8.36 -17.73 2.21
C SER A 254 8.81 -17.53 0.75
N ARG A 255 8.50 -18.55 -0.10
CA ARG A 255 8.56 -18.46 -1.56
C ARG A 255 7.20 -18.76 -2.20
N MET A 256 6.14 -18.56 -1.41
CA MET A 256 4.77 -18.83 -1.84
C MET A 256 4.00 -17.51 -1.90
N PHE A 257 3.43 -17.22 -3.04
CA PHE A 257 2.64 -16.04 -3.32
C PHE A 257 1.16 -16.36 -3.10
N LYS A 258 0.43 -15.56 -2.34
CA LYS A 258 -1.03 -15.70 -2.25
C LYS A 258 -1.66 -15.05 -3.48
N MET A 259 -2.55 -15.78 -4.14
CA MET A 259 -3.30 -15.27 -5.28
C MET A 259 -4.42 -14.32 -4.83
N ALA A 260 -4.73 -13.32 -5.67
CA ALA A 260 -5.81 -12.39 -5.41
C ALA A 260 -7.17 -13.09 -5.49
N GLY A 261 -8.06 -12.81 -4.51
CA GLY A 261 -9.43 -13.36 -4.51
C GLY A 261 -9.53 -14.88 -4.37
N GLU A 262 -8.41 -15.58 -4.17
CA GLU A 262 -8.36 -17.02 -4.06
C GLU A 262 -7.66 -17.47 -2.78
N TYR A 263 -8.04 -18.65 -2.27
CA TYR A 263 -7.35 -19.34 -1.16
C TYR A 263 -6.32 -20.33 -1.71
N ARG A 264 -5.51 -19.89 -2.68
CA ARG A 264 -4.47 -20.67 -3.33
C ARG A 264 -3.13 -19.94 -3.27
N PHE A 265 -2.08 -20.75 -3.30
CA PHE A 265 -0.72 -20.26 -3.38
C PHE A 265 -0.11 -20.59 -4.73
N LEU A 266 0.64 -19.66 -5.27
CA LEU A 266 1.52 -19.84 -6.40
C LEU A 266 2.96 -19.99 -5.88
N HIS A 267 3.65 -21.05 -6.27
CA HIS A 267 5.07 -21.23 -5.95
C HIS A 267 5.95 -20.33 -6.82
N LEU A 268 7.16 -20.03 -6.35
CA LEU A 268 8.13 -19.21 -7.09
C LEU A 268 8.33 -19.70 -8.54
N ARG A 269 8.44 -21.01 -8.75
CA ARG A 269 8.53 -21.58 -10.10
C ARG A 269 7.35 -21.16 -10.97
N GLY A 270 6.14 -21.35 -10.52
CA GLY A 270 4.93 -20.98 -11.28
C GLY A 270 4.85 -19.46 -11.53
N PHE A 271 5.33 -18.65 -10.59
CA PHE A 271 5.43 -17.21 -10.79
C PHE A 271 6.44 -16.84 -11.88
N VAL A 272 7.61 -17.46 -11.91
CA VAL A 272 8.64 -17.26 -12.95
C VAL A 272 8.15 -17.77 -14.31
N GLU A 273 7.56 -18.96 -14.37
CA GLU A 273 6.98 -19.54 -15.61
C GLU A 273 5.89 -18.65 -16.20
N GLY A 274 4.96 -18.17 -15.37
CA GLY A 274 3.92 -17.23 -15.76
C GLY A 274 4.47 -15.90 -16.25
N SER A 275 5.49 -15.37 -15.58
CA SER A 275 6.20 -14.15 -15.99
C SER A 275 6.90 -14.34 -17.34
N PHE A 276 7.61 -15.44 -17.54
CA PHE A 276 8.31 -15.73 -18.79
C PHE A 276 7.35 -15.92 -19.96
N LYS A 277 6.20 -16.59 -19.73
CA LYS A 277 5.14 -16.69 -20.74
C LYS A 277 4.68 -15.31 -21.19
N LEU A 278 4.34 -14.45 -20.23
CA LEU A 278 3.93 -13.08 -20.48
C LEU A 278 5.00 -12.28 -21.23
N TYR A 279 6.26 -12.38 -20.81
CA TYR A 279 7.35 -11.62 -21.45
C TYR A 279 7.54 -12.04 -22.91
N ARG A 280 7.49 -13.36 -23.23
CA ARG A 280 7.55 -13.83 -24.62
C ARG A 280 6.41 -13.31 -25.50
N GLU A 281 5.21 -13.19 -24.94
CA GLU A 281 4.02 -12.69 -25.66
C GLU A 281 4.18 -11.20 -26.05
N HIS A 282 5.00 -10.43 -25.29
CA HIS A 282 5.18 -8.98 -25.49
C HIS A 282 6.56 -8.58 -26.03
N ASP A 283 7.52 -9.50 -26.09
CA ASP A 283 8.92 -9.21 -26.47
C ASP A 283 9.12 -9.17 -27.99
N GLY A 284 8.20 -9.79 -28.77
CA GLY A 284 8.25 -9.86 -30.23
C GLY A 284 7.94 -8.54 -30.96
N ASP A 285 7.48 -7.54 -30.26
CA ASP A 285 7.12 -6.25 -30.79
C ASP A 285 8.29 -5.24 -30.64
N ASN A 286 8.62 -4.52 -31.69
CA ASN A 286 9.63 -3.45 -31.72
C ASN A 286 9.35 -2.33 -30.71
N GLY A 287 9.73 -2.48 -29.49
CA GLY A 287 9.50 -1.52 -28.43
C GLY A 287 9.61 -2.13 -27.06
N GLY A 288 9.56 -3.44 -27.00
CA GLY A 288 9.90 -4.27 -25.87
C GLY A 288 9.24 -3.87 -24.55
N ILE A 289 9.45 -4.73 -23.61
CA ILE A 289 9.10 -4.47 -22.20
C ILE A 289 10.18 -3.57 -21.60
N THR A 290 9.76 -2.50 -20.90
CA THR A 290 10.64 -1.58 -20.20
C THR A 290 10.35 -1.59 -18.71
N ILE A 291 11.36 -1.29 -17.90
CA ILE A 291 11.20 -1.07 -16.46
C ILE A 291 11.02 0.42 -16.18
N ARG A 292 10.34 0.78 -15.11
CA ARG A 292 10.24 2.20 -14.71
C ARG A 292 11.65 2.78 -14.47
N SER A 293 11.85 4.04 -14.88
CA SER A 293 13.15 4.72 -14.86
C SER A 293 13.85 4.70 -13.50
N GLU A 294 13.09 4.78 -12.42
CA GLU A 294 13.63 4.76 -11.06
C GLU A 294 14.30 3.42 -10.69
N GLN A 295 13.98 2.36 -11.42
CA GLN A 295 14.51 1.01 -11.20
C GLN A 295 15.50 0.55 -12.29
N ALA A 296 15.76 1.37 -13.31
CA ALA A 296 16.62 1.00 -14.43
C ALA A 296 18.04 0.60 -13.98
N GLY A 297 18.65 1.36 -13.08
CA GLY A 297 19.97 1.02 -12.55
C GLY A 297 20.04 -0.32 -11.79
N LEU A 298 18.93 -0.75 -11.19
CA LEU A 298 18.85 -2.08 -10.56
C LEU A 298 18.77 -3.20 -11.61
N LEU A 299 18.05 -2.97 -12.71
CA LEU A 299 18.01 -3.91 -13.83
C LEU A 299 19.39 -4.10 -14.45
N ASP A 300 20.12 -3.01 -14.71
CA ASP A 300 21.46 -3.04 -15.27
C ASP A 300 22.42 -3.80 -14.34
N ALA A 301 22.33 -3.58 -13.04
CA ALA A 301 23.10 -4.31 -12.03
C ALA A 301 22.79 -5.82 -12.05
N ALA A 302 21.49 -6.18 -12.15
CA ALA A 302 21.05 -7.59 -12.22
C ALA A 302 21.54 -8.28 -13.50
N MET A 303 21.41 -7.63 -14.65
CA MET A 303 21.91 -8.17 -15.93
C MET A 303 23.43 -8.32 -15.93
N THR A 304 24.17 -7.35 -15.37
CA THR A 304 25.62 -7.43 -15.21
C THR A 304 26.03 -8.62 -14.32
N LEU A 305 25.31 -8.83 -13.22
CA LEU A 305 25.55 -9.95 -12.32
C LEU A 305 25.34 -11.29 -13.02
N ILE A 306 24.26 -11.42 -13.82
CA ILE A 306 23.95 -12.63 -14.58
C ILE A 306 25.02 -12.89 -15.64
N GLY A 307 25.43 -11.88 -16.42
CA GLY A 307 26.46 -12.01 -17.43
C GLY A 307 27.86 -12.40 -16.90
N ARG A 308 28.12 -12.20 -15.62
CA ARG A 308 29.36 -12.67 -14.96
C ARG A 308 29.30 -14.12 -14.49
N ARG A 309 28.10 -14.71 -14.41
CA ARG A 309 27.87 -16.09 -13.96
C ARG A 309 27.63 -17.07 -15.12
N ALA A 310 27.30 -16.55 -16.31
CA ALA A 310 27.16 -17.29 -17.58
C ALA A 310 28.54 -17.45 -18.22
#